data_af477cde3ed9a8e1e08654c82bf44d79
#
_entry.id   af477cde3ed9a8e1e08654c82bf44d79
#
_cell.length_a   1.000
_cell.length_b   1.000
_cell.length_c   1.000
_cell.angle_alpha   90.00
_cell.angle_beta   90.00
_cell.angle_gamma   90.00
#
_symmetry.space_group_name_H-M   'P 1'
#
loop_
_entity.id
_entity.type
_entity.pdbx_description
1 polymer ?
#
loop_
_entity_poly.entity_id
_entity_poly.type
_entity_poly.pdbx_seq_one_letter_code
_entity_poly.pdbx_strand_id
1 'polypeptide(L)'
;MILIRFACAALALAIAAAVSPLGRAFAAANQVIEMPNGLKYTDTKTGDGATATPGNKVSVHYTGWVYNNGAKGTKFDSSVDRGQPFQFTLGAHQVIAGWDEGVAGMRVGGKRTLIIPPELGYGARGAGGVIPPNATLMFDVELLGVQ
;
A
#
# COMPACT_ATOMS: atom_id res chain seq x y z
N MET A 1 -8.14 -69.42 -19.21
CA MET A 1 -7.71 -68.71 -18.05
C MET A 1 -7.16 -67.38 -18.52
N ILE A 2 -8.01 -66.35 -18.52
CA ILE A 2 -7.68 -65.02 -19.04
C ILE A 2 -7.17 -64.19 -17.88
N LEU A 3 -5.91 -63.87 -17.91
CA LEU A 3 -5.31 -62.95 -16.94
C LEU A 3 -5.57 -61.54 -17.41
N ILE A 4 -6.55 -60.91 -16.81
CA ILE A 4 -6.80 -59.48 -17.01
C ILE A 4 -5.76 -58.75 -16.15
N ARG A 5 -4.73 -58.28 -16.78
CA ARG A 5 -3.85 -57.30 -16.17
C ARG A 5 -4.52 -55.93 -16.27
N PHE A 6 -5.09 -55.52 -15.19
CA PHE A 6 -5.36 -54.10 -15.01
C PHE A 6 -4.00 -53.41 -14.80
N ALA A 7 -3.50 -52.85 -15.86
CA ALA A 7 -2.49 -51.80 -15.73
C ALA A 7 -3.19 -50.61 -15.13
N CYS A 8 -3.14 -50.47 -13.84
CA CYS A 8 -3.43 -49.23 -13.18
C CYS A 8 -2.31 -48.27 -13.58
N ALA A 9 -2.51 -47.58 -14.69
CA ALA A 9 -1.75 -46.40 -14.96
C ALA A 9 -2.20 -45.38 -13.92
N ALA A 10 -1.52 -45.41 -12.81
CA ALA A 10 -1.56 -44.26 -11.92
C ALA A 10 -0.94 -43.09 -12.70
N LEU A 11 -1.77 -42.42 -13.42
CA LEU A 11 -1.43 -41.13 -13.94
C LEU A 11 -1.31 -40.23 -12.71
N ALA A 12 -0.15 -40.27 -12.10
CA ALA A 12 0.25 -39.21 -11.21
C ALA A 12 0.40 -37.96 -12.09
N LEU A 13 -0.72 -37.30 -12.31
CA LEU A 13 -0.69 -35.95 -12.82
C LEU A 13 -0.08 -35.11 -11.72
N ALA A 14 1.22 -35.12 -11.63
CA ALA A 14 1.94 -34.06 -10.96
C ALA A 14 1.66 -32.82 -11.80
N ILE A 15 0.53 -32.20 -11.54
CA ILE A 15 0.36 -30.81 -11.91
C ILE A 15 1.32 -30.09 -10.98
N ALA A 16 2.55 -30.04 -11.36
CA ALA A 16 3.42 -29.00 -10.93
C ALA A 16 2.74 -27.75 -11.48
N ALA A 17 1.90 -27.14 -10.68
CA ALA A 17 1.52 -25.77 -10.91
C ALA A 17 2.84 -25.01 -10.84
N ALA A 18 3.48 -24.88 -11.96
CA ALA A 18 4.59 -23.98 -12.12
C ALA A 18 3.99 -22.59 -11.91
N VAL A 19 3.92 -22.19 -10.66
CA VAL A 19 3.65 -20.80 -10.33
C VAL A 19 4.86 -20.07 -10.84
N SER A 20 4.73 -19.51 -12.04
CA SER A 20 5.79 -18.71 -12.59
C SER A 20 6.11 -17.58 -11.61
N PRO A 21 7.37 -17.24 -11.41
CA PRO A 21 7.76 -16.11 -10.55
C PRO A 21 7.08 -14.80 -10.95
N LEU A 22 6.71 -14.65 -12.21
CA LEU A 22 5.96 -13.52 -12.74
C LEU A 22 4.52 -13.46 -12.21
N GLY A 23 3.85 -14.59 -12.01
CA GLY A 23 2.51 -14.60 -11.46
C GLY A 23 2.45 -14.13 -10.00
N ARG A 24 3.49 -14.33 -9.23
CA ARG A 24 3.58 -13.83 -7.85
C ARG A 24 3.80 -12.31 -7.80
N ALA A 25 4.56 -11.75 -8.71
CA ALA A 25 4.79 -10.30 -8.76
C ALA A 25 3.50 -9.56 -9.11
N PHE A 26 2.67 -10.08 -10.00
CA PHE A 26 1.39 -9.48 -10.37
C PHE A 26 0.34 -9.65 -9.26
N ALA A 27 0.32 -10.77 -8.55
CA ALA A 27 -0.61 -10.99 -7.45
C ALA A 27 -0.32 -10.07 -6.25
N ALA A 28 0.95 -9.68 -6.02
CA ALA A 28 1.34 -8.79 -4.95
C ALA A 28 0.95 -7.33 -5.20
N ALA A 29 0.82 -6.89 -6.49
CA ALA A 29 0.63 -5.49 -6.87
C ALA A 29 -0.75 -4.92 -6.48
N ASN A 30 -1.77 -5.76 -6.24
CA ASN A 30 -3.12 -5.31 -5.87
C ASN A 30 -3.61 -5.94 -4.57
N GLN A 31 -2.71 -6.54 -3.83
CA GLN A 31 -3.05 -7.18 -2.57
C GLN A 31 -3.09 -6.16 -1.44
N VAL A 32 -4.17 -6.18 -0.66
CA VAL A 32 -4.27 -5.36 0.55
C VAL A 32 -3.44 -6.03 1.65
N ILE A 33 -2.52 -5.27 2.22
CA ILE A 33 -1.71 -5.69 3.35
C ILE A 33 -2.20 -4.95 4.59
N GLU A 34 -2.57 -5.70 5.61
CA GLU A 34 -2.98 -5.16 6.90
C GLU A 34 -1.87 -5.35 7.92
N MET A 35 -1.46 -4.26 8.54
CA MET A 35 -0.45 -4.29 9.60
C MET A 35 -1.10 -4.48 10.97
N PRO A 36 -0.35 -4.98 11.97
CA PRO A 36 -0.91 -5.23 13.31
C PRO A 36 -1.51 -4.01 14.00
N ASN A 37 -1.06 -2.82 13.64
CA ASN A 37 -1.57 -1.55 14.19
C ASN A 37 -2.83 -1.02 13.49
N GLY A 38 -3.36 -1.76 12.50
CA GLY A 38 -4.57 -1.40 11.77
C GLY A 38 -4.33 -0.62 10.48
N LEU A 39 -3.09 -0.24 10.18
CA LEU A 39 -2.74 0.37 8.90
C LEU A 39 -2.95 -0.64 7.78
N LYS A 40 -3.62 -0.22 6.71
CA LYS A 40 -3.78 -1.02 5.49
C LYS A 40 -3.14 -0.29 4.32
N TYR A 41 -2.50 -1.04 3.46
CA TYR A 41 -1.97 -0.46 2.23
C TYR A 41 -2.04 -1.43 1.06
N THR A 42 -2.08 -0.87 -0.14
CA THR A 42 -2.07 -1.62 -1.40
C THR A 42 -1.11 -0.94 -2.35
N ASP A 43 -0.16 -1.69 -2.89
CA ASP A 43 0.69 -1.21 -3.97
C ASP A 43 -0.07 -1.31 -5.28
N THR A 44 -0.49 -0.17 -5.82
CA THR A 44 -1.15 -0.10 -7.13
C THR A 44 -0.16 -0.10 -8.27
N LYS A 45 1.07 0.33 -7.99
CA LYS A 45 2.21 0.25 -8.89
C LYS A 45 3.46 0.00 -8.07
N THR A 46 4.23 -1.01 -8.43
CA THR A 46 5.54 -1.25 -7.84
C THR A 46 6.59 -0.44 -8.59
N GLY A 47 7.30 0.44 -7.88
CA GLY A 47 8.42 1.17 -8.44
C GLY A 47 9.64 0.27 -8.61
N ASP A 48 10.60 0.74 -9.37
CA ASP A 48 11.87 0.05 -9.64
C ASP A 48 13.09 0.84 -9.16
N GLY A 49 12.88 2.01 -8.61
CA GLY A 49 13.94 2.86 -8.09
C GLY A 49 14.36 2.54 -6.65
N ALA A 50 15.01 3.49 -6.00
CA ALA A 50 15.49 3.34 -4.64
C ALA A 50 14.34 3.11 -3.66
N THR A 51 14.60 2.29 -2.63
CA THR A 51 13.62 2.00 -1.58
C THR A 51 13.67 3.08 -0.50
N ALA A 52 12.50 3.58 -0.10
CA ALA A 52 12.38 4.51 1.01
C ALA A 52 12.56 3.77 2.34
N THR A 53 13.52 4.22 3.13
CA THR A 53 13.78 3.69 4.47
C THR A 53 13.76 4.81 5.50
N PRO A 54 13.51 4.50 6.80
CA PRO A 54 13.58 5.52 7.84
C PRO A 54 14.90 6.27 7.83
N GLY A 55 14.83 7.60 7.96
CA GLY A 55 16.00 8.50 7.86
C GLY A 55 16.18 9.11 6.48
N ASN A 56 15.58 8.56 5.44
CA ASN A 56 15.64 9.17 4.11
C ASN A 56 14.72 10.38 4.01
N LYS A 57 15.17 11.38 3.26
CA LYS A 57 14.30 12.45 2.81
C LYS A 57 13.59 11.99 1.53
N VAL A 58 12.26 12.01 1.54
CA VAL A 58 11.44 11.53 0.44
C VAL A 58 10.61 12.66 -0.15
N SER A 59 10.39 12.59 -1.46
CA SER A 59 9.48 13.47 -2.20
C SER A 59 8.31 12.65 -2.71
N VAL A 60 7.09 13.11 -2.44
CA VAL A 60 5.87 12.41 -2.80
C VAL A 60 4.85 13.36 -3.42
N HIS A 61 4.04 12.83 -4.31
CA HIS A 61 2.72 13.38 -4.61
C HIS A 61 1.65 12.57 -3.90
N TYR A 62 0.65 13.25 -3.37
CA TYR A 62 -0.43 12.58 -2.66
C TYR A 62 -1.75 13.28 -2.84
N THR A 63 -2.81 12.51 -2.68
CA THR A 63 -4.18 13.01 -2.49
C THR A 63 -4.81 12.28 -1.33
N GLY A 64 -5.48 13.00 -0.45
CA GLY A 64 -6.10 12.45 0.74
C GLY A 64 -7.60 12.69 0.80
N TRP A 65 -8.32 11.68 1.25
CA TRP A 65 -9.77 11.71 1.45
C TRP A 65 -10.11 11.22 2.85
N VAL A 66 -11.21 11.71 3.37
CA VAL A 66 -11.87 11.05 4.49
C VAL A 66 -12.47 9.74 3.99
N TYR A 67 -12.18 8.65 4.68
CA TYR A 67 -12.62 7.32 4.29
C TYR A 67 -13.83 6.92 5.15
N ASN A 68 -14.98 6.73 4.51
CA ASN A 68 -16.24 6.42 5.18
C ASN A 68 -16.77 5.08 4.69
N ASN A 69 -16.88 4.10 5.61
CA ASN A 69 -17.55 2.82 5.34
C ASN A 69 -17.12 2.13 4.04
N GLY A 70 -15.81 2.10 3.80
CA GLY A 70 -15.27 1.45 2.61
C GLY A 70 -15.24 2.31 1.36
N ALA A 71 -15.56 3.59 1.43
CA ALA A 71 -15.61 4.49 0.29
C ALA A 71 -14.87 5.79 0.52
N LYS A 72 -14.31 6.34 -0.55
CA LYS A 72 -13.73 7.70 -0.54
C LYS A 72 -14.83 8.71 -0.21
N GLY A 73 -14.58 9.52 0.80
CA GLY A 73 -15.42 10.65 1.12
C GLY A 73 -14.85 11.95 0.59
N THR A 74 -14.89 13.01 1.41
CA THR A 74 -14.41 14.33 1.02
C THR A 74 -12.90 14.36 0.86
N LYS A 75 -12.42 14.85 -0.28
CA LYS A 75 -11.01 15.17 -0.49
C LYS A 75 -10.63 16.36 0.38
N PHE A 76 -9.59 16.23 1.20
CA PHE A 76 -9.19 17.31 2.10
C PHE A 76 -7.84 17.93 1.75
N ASP A 77 -7.00 17.24 0.99
CA ASP A 77 -5.68 17.74 0.61
C ASP A 77 -5.14 17.02 -0.61
N SER A 78 -4.33 17.72 -1.41
CA SER A 78 -3.64 17.15 -2.56
C SER A 78 -2.44 17.99 -2.96
N SER A 79 -1.27 17.39 -2.99
CA SER A 79 -0.06 18.01 -3.55
C SER A 79 -0.16 18.15 -5.07
N VAL A 80 -0.89 17.23 -5.72
CA VAL A 80 -1.12 17.29 -7.16
C VAL A 80 -1.92 18.52 -7.54
N ASP A 81 -2.95 18.86 -6.78
CA ASP A 81 -3.76 20.05 -7.01
C ASP A 81 -2.95 21.35 -6.82
N ARG A 82 -1.98 21.34 -5.90
CA ARG A 82 -1.05 22.45 -5.71
C ARG A 82 0.05 22.53 -6.76
N GLY A 83 0.26 21.46 -7.52
CA GLY A 83 1.32 21.36 -8.52
C GLY A 83 2.73 21.30 -7.92
N GLN A 84 2.89 20.92 -6.66
CA GLN A 84 4.16 20.89 -5.96
C GLN A 84 4.29 19.63 -5.10
N PRO A 85 5.36 18.83 -5.29
CA PRO A 85 5.61 17.68 -4.44
C PRO A 85 5.84 18.06 -2.98
N PHE A 86 5.48 17.17 -2.09
CA PHE A 86 5.70 17.29 -0.66
C PHE A 86 6.94 16.51 -0.26
N GLN A 87 7.80 17.13 0.54
CA GLN A 87 9.03 16.50 1.04
C GLN A 87 8.98 16.38 2.56
N PHE A 88 9.45 15.24 3.06
CA PHE A 88 9.59 15.01 4.49
C PHE A 88 10.66 13.96 4.76
N THR A 89 11.17 13.93 5.99
CA THR A 89 12.09 12.89 6.45
C THR A 89 11.29 11.72 7.02
N LEU A 90 11.43 10.55 6.39
CA LEU A 90 10.70 9.35 6.77
C LEU A 90 11.12 8.87 8.15
N GLY A 91 10.15 8.57 9.01
CA GLY A 91 10.40 8.07 10.37
C GLY A 91 10.77 9.15 11.39
N ALA A 92 10.83 10.41 11.00
CA ALA A 92 11.20 11.53 11.90
C ALA A 92 10.01 12.19 12.60
N HIS A 93 8.83 11.61 12.50
CA HIS A 93 7.58 12.14 13.09
C HIS A 93 7.20 13.53 12.59
N GLN A 94 7.60 13.87 11.38
CA GLN A 94 7.21 15.13 10.71
C GLN A 94 5.82 15.07 10.10
N VAL A 95 5.29 13.87 9.93
CA VAL A 95 3.99 13.55 9.35
C VAL A 95 3.24 12.60 10.28
N ILE A 96 1.98 12.33 9.97
CA ILE A 96 1.19 11.36 10.75
C ILE A 96 1.85 9.97 10.72
N ALA A 97 1.67 9.21 11.79
CA ALA A 97 2.31 7.90 11.96
C ALA A 97 1.98 6.94 10.81
N GLY A 98 0.76 7.00 10.27
CA GLY A 98 0.37 6.19 9.12
C GLY A 98 1.22 6.43 7.88
N TRP A 99 1.75 7.63 7.71
CA TRP A 99 2.67 7.94 6.62
C TRP A 99 4.09 7.44 6.89
N ASP A 100 4.62 7.67 8.11
CA ASP A 100 5.95 7.18 8.48
C ASP A 100 6.05 5.66 8.33
N GLU A 101 4.98 4.95 8.63
CA GLU A 101 4.92 3.50 8.48
C GLU A 101 4.51 3.06 7.06
N GLY A 102 3.56 3.79 6.46
CA GLY A 102 2.96 3.40 5.18
C GLY A 102 3.82 3.71 3.97
N VAL A 103 4.62 4.76 4.00
CA VAL A 103 5.54 5.12 2.91
C VAL A 103 6.84 4.31 2.97
N ALA A 104 7.21 3.83 4.14
CA ALA A 104 8.39 2.98 4.29
C ALA A 104 8.27 1.72 3.42
N GLY A 105 9.34 1.40 2.72
CA GLY A 105 9.37 0.26 1.80
C GLY A 105 8.86 0.54 0.39
N MET A 106 8.30 1.73 0.12
CA MET A 106 7.99 2.13 -1.26
C MET A 106 9.28 2.33 -2.05
N ARG A 107 9.19 2.09 -3.36
CA ARG A 107 10.27 2.37 -4.30
C ARG A 107 9.92 3.57 -5.16
N VAL A 108 10.93 4.32 -5.58
CA VAL A 108 10.74 5.46 -6.49
C VAL A 108 10.04 4.98 -7.76
N GLY A 109 9.03 5.71 -8.19
CA GLY A 109 8.14 5.36 -9.29
C GLY A 109 6.94 4.52 -8.86
N GLY A 110 6.87 4.06 -7.62
CA GLY A 110 5.76 3.30 -7.08
C GLY A 110 4.58 4.16 -6.64
N LYS A 111 3.40 3.55 -6.63
CA LYS A 111 2.17 4.15 -6.11
C LYS A 111 1.56 3.21 -5.08
N ARG A 112 1.15 3.78 -3.97
CA ARG A 112 0.55 3.04 -2.86
C ARG A 112 -0.67 3.76 -2.34
N THR A 113 -1.74 3.00 -2.11
CA THR A 113 -2.93 3.49 -1.41
C THR A 113 -2.82 3.13 0.05
N LEU A 114 -2.97 4.11 0.93
CA LEU A 114 -2.95 3.93 2.38
C LEU A 114 -4.35 4.12 2.94
N ILE A 115 -4.77 3.23 3.83
CA ILE A 115 -5.96 3.39 4.66
C ILE A 115 -5.49 3.47 6.09
N ILE A 116 -5.65 4.63 6.71
CA ILE A 116 -5.03 4.98 7.98
C ILE A 116 -6.12 5.13 9.03
N PRO A 117 -6.10 4.28 10.08
CA PRO A 117 -7.04 4.43 11.19
C PRO A 117 -6.77 5.71 11.97
N PRO A 118 -7.75 6.23 12.74
CA PRO A 118 -7.59 7.49 13.46
C PRO A 118 -6.36 7.54 14.37
N GLU A 119 -6.00 6.44 14.99
CA GLU A 119 -4.86 6.34 15.90
C GLU A 119 -3.51 6.63 15.23
N LEU A 120 -3.43 6.39 13.92
CA LEU A 120 -2.25 6.65 13.11
C LEU A 120 -2.38 7.93 12.26
N GLY A 121 -3.50 8.60 12.38
CA GLY A 121 -3.81 9.86 11.69
C GLY A 121 -3.96 11.01 12.68
N TYR A 122 -5.08 11.69 12.60
CA TYR A 122 -5.36 12.87 13.41
C TYR A 122 -6.16 12.59 14.68
N GLY A 123 -6.52 11.33 14.94
CA GLY A 123 -7.13 10.86 16.16
C GLY A 123 -8.45 11.53 16.53
N ALA A 124 -8.69 11.68 17.83
CA ALA A 124 -9.92 12.27 18.36
C ALA A 124 -10.05 13.76 18.12
N ARG A 125 -8.97 14.46 17.72
CA ARG A 125 -9.00 15.90 17.47
C ARG A 125 -9.44 16.24 16.06
N GLY A 126 -9.18 15.35 15.09
CA GLY A 126 -9.30 15.71 13.68
C GLY A 126 -8.30 16.79 13.28
N ALA A 127 -8.54 17.48 12.18
CA ALA A 127 -7.67 18.55 11.70
C ALA A 127 -8.48 19.65 11.00
N GLY A 128 -8.34 20.89 11.50
CA GLY A 128 -8.68 22.11 10.78
C GLY A 128 -10.10 22.21 10.20
N GLY A 129 -11.09 21.54 10.76
CA GLY A 129 -12.46 21.54 10.27
C GLY A 129 -12.70 20.74 8.98
N VAL A 130 -11.64 20.18 8.37
CA VAL A 130 -11.74 19.36 7.16
C VAL A 130 -11.66 17.86 7.47
N ILE A 131 -10.97 17.50 8.55
CA ILE A 131 -10.87 16.11 9.02
C ILE A 131 -11.66 16.02 10.34
N PRO A 132 -12.76 15.23 10.35
CA PRO A 132 -13.55 15.06 11.56
C PRO A 132 -12.78 14.30 12.64
N PRO A 133 -13.22 14.41 13.92
CA PRO A 133 -12.71 13.54 14.97
C PRO A 133 -12.90 12.05 14.64
N ASN A 134 -11.92 11.25 14.99
CA ASN A 134 -11.93 9.79 14.77
C ASN A 134 -12.13 9.37 13.31
N ALA A 135 -11.60 10.15 12.37
CA ALA A 135 -11.71 9.85 10.95
C ALA A 135 -10.66 8.83 10.52
N THR A 136 -11.09 7.84 9.75
CA THR A 136 -10.22 7.00 8.95
C THR A 136 -9.89 7.74 7.67
N LEU A 137 -8.64 7.71 7.25
CA LEU A 137 -8.14 8.46 6.11
C LEU A 137 -7.70 7.51 5.00
N MET A 138 -7.86 7.96 3.76
CA MET A 138 -7.35 7.28 2.58
C MET A 138 -6.43 8.22 1.82
N PHE A 139 -5.25 7.74 1.48
CA PHE A 139 -4.28 8.49 0.66
C PHE A 139 -3.84 7.65 -0.53
N ASP A 140 -3.79 8.30 -1.68
CA ASP A 140 -3.03 7.79 -2.81
C ASP A 140 -1.69 8.52 -2.81
N VAL A 141 -0.59 7.76 -2.72
CA VAL A 141 0.77 8.29 -2.62
C VAL A 141 1.61 7.76 -3.75
N GLU A 142 2.33 8.65 -4.42
CA GLU A 142 3.35 8.33 -5.41
C GLU A 142 4.71 8.78 -4.90
N LEU A 143 5.68 7.87 -4.83
CA LEU A 143 7.04 8.18 -4.44
C LEU A 143 7.83 8.66 -5.65
N LEU A 144 8.29 9.91 -5.58
CA LEU A 144 8.99 10.58 -6.68
C LEU A 144 10.50 10.53 -6.52
N GLY A 145 11.01 10.57 -5.29
CA GLY A 145 12.43 10.59 -5.03
C GLY A 145 12.79 10.23 -3.60
N VAL A 146 14.02 9.75 -3.42
CA VAL A 146 14.63 9.41 -2.13
C VAL A 146 16.03 10.01 -2.09
N GLN A 147 16.34 10.72 -0.99
CA GLN A 147 17.66 11.29 -0.74
C GLN A 147 18.29 10.72 0.53
#